data_00e30e45f95740a4c9292bbc276b5550
#
_entry.id   00e30e45f95740a4c9292bbc276b5550
#
_cell.length_a   1.000
_cell.length_b   1.000
_cell.length_c   1.000
_cell.angle_alpha   90.00
_cell.angle_beta   90.00
_cell.angle_gamma   90.00
#
_symmetry.space_group_name_H-M   'P 1'
#
loop_
_entity.id
_entity.type
_entity.pdbx_description
1 polymer ?
#
loop_
_entity_poly.entity_id
_entity_poly.type
_entity_poly.pdbx_seq_one_letter_code
_entity_poly.pdbx_strand_id
1 'polypeptide(L)'
;MKKGLFIAINVVLVAIVCLLGWQVVKSIKAPINFKEEVDTRETEVRERLVDIRTAELLYKNAYNKYTADLDSLIYFCQHDSIPNVKMISKQNAEDSTYYTDYDTIGYIRIIDTIMKGNVERNIRADEKHENWTPEDWKNFYSNYNISDLKWVPYSEPKQPFEIEADIHDNPNTGIKVPVFEARSPYDVYLAKPGKSFSEKDWKQRVDNLKAEKVGKANVKSDGTPDEDDPRYRYPGLKIGSLKEASVEGNWQKL
;
A
#
# COMPACT_ATOMS: atom_id res chain seq x y z
N MET A 1 -27.89 -24.75 58.00
CA MET A 1 -26.63 -24.06 57.68
C MET A 1 -25.87 -24.72 56.51
N LYS A 2 -25.76 -26.06 56.40
CA LYS A 2 -24.96 -26.73 55.33
C LYS A 2 -25.52 -26.56 53.91
N LYS A 3 -26.85 -26.53 53.69
CA LYS A 3 -27.45 -26.36 52.35
C LYS A 3 -27.22 -24.97 51.74
N GLY A 4 -27.27 -23.89 52.52
CA GLY A 4 -27.01 -22.52 52.03
C GLY A 4 -25.55 -22.32 51.64
N LEU A 5 -24.60 -22.88 52.38
CA LEU A 5 -23.18 -22.82 52.07
C LEU A 5 -22.87 -23.58 50.75
N PHE A 6 -23.50 -24.73 50.53
CA PHE A 6 -23.35 -25.52 49.30
C PHE A 6 -23.88 -24.77 48.07
N ILE A 7 -25.01 -24.09 48.19
CA ILE A 7 -25.57 -23.24 47.11
C ILE A 7 -24.63 -22.06 46.81
N ALA A 8 -24.11 -21.41 47.84
CA ALA A 8 -23.17 -20.28 47.66
C ALA A 8 -21.88 -20.70 46.94
N ILE A 9 -21.31 -21.87 47.28
CA ILE A 9 -20.14 -22.43 46.64
C ILE A 9 -20.42 -22.72 45.14
N ASN A 10 -21.58 -23.32 44.81
CA ASN A 10 -21.93 -23.59 43.41
C ASN A 10 -22.12 -22.32 42.59
N VAL A 11 -22.71 -21.26 43.14
CA VAL A 11 -22.86 -19.97 42.45
C VAL A 11 -21.50 -19.37 42.16
N VAL A 12 -20.57 -19.38 43.11
CA VAL A 12 -19.19 -18.90 42.92
C VAL A 12 -18.46 -19.71 41.84
N LEU A 13 -18.62 -21.06 41.86
CA LEU A 13 -18.03 -21.92 40.81
C LEU A 13 -18.55 -21.58 39.42
N VAL A 14 -19.87 -21.42 39.27
CA VAL A 14 -20.47 -21.01 37.98
C VAL A 14 -19.95 -19.66 37.54
N ALA A 15 -19.83 -18.67 38.44
CA ALA A 15 -19.28 -17.36 38.14
C ALA A 15 -17.82 -17.46 37.65
N ILE A 16 -17.00 -18.30 38.29
CA ILE A 16 -15.59 -18.52 37.86
C ILE A 16 -15.57 -19.17 36.48
N VAL A 17 -16.39 -20.18 36.21
CA VAL A 17 -16.45 -20.81 34.88
C VAL A 17 -16.84 -19.80 33.80
N CYS A 18 -17.85 -18.96 34.05
CA CYS A 18 -18.24 -17.89 33.11
C CYS A 18 -17.12 -16.88 32.85
N LEU A 19 -16.40 -16.46 33.90
CA LEU A 19 -15.25 -15.57 33.76
C LEU A 19 -14.11 -16.18 32.93
N LEU A 20 -13.79 -17.45 33.19
CA LEU A 20 -12.76 -18.16 32.41
C LEU A 20 -13.20 -18.36 30.98
N GLY A 21 -14.44 -18.71 30.72
CA GLY A 21 -15.01 -18.83 29.38
C GLY A 21 -14.92 -17.50 28.60
N TRP A 22 -15.30 -16.40 29.26
CA TRP A 22 -15.19 -15.05 28.67
C TRP A 22 -13.74 -14.68 28.36
N GLN A 23 -12.80 -15.00 29.25
CA GLN A 23 -11.38 -14.73 29.05
C GLN A 23 -10.80 -15.53 27.88
N VAL A 24 -11.19 -16.79 27.71
CA VAL A 24 -10.80 -17.63 26.57
C VAL A 24 -11.32 -17.05 25.25
N VAL A 25 -12.61 -16.68 25.20
CA VAL A 25 -13.20 -16.05 24.00
C VAL A 25 -12.48 -14.75 23.63
N LYS A 26 -12.17 -13.90 24.62
CA LYS A 26 -11.42 -12.66 24.40
C LYS A 26 -10.02 -12.93 23.86
N SER A 27 -9.33 -13.95 24.38
CA SER A 27 -8.00 -14.34 23.96
C SER A 27 -7.95 -14.82 22.51
N ILE A 28 -8.99 -15.50 22.03
CA ILE A 28 -9.10 -15.98 20.64
C ILE A 28 -9.50 -14.86 19.70
N LYS A 29 -10.44 -13.99 20.10
CA LYS A 29 -10.92 -12.91 19.24
C LYS A 29 -9.90 -11.78 19.05
N ALA A 30 -9.08 -11.49 20.05
CA ALA A 30 -8.16 -10.38 19.99
C ALA A 30 -7.14 -10.47 18.83
N PRO A 31 -6.45 -11.58 18.55
CA PRO A 31 -5.54 -11.67 17.40
C PRO A 31 -6.28 -11.61 16.06
N ILE A 32 -7.50 -12.15 15.98
CA ILE A 32 -8.32 -12.12 14.76
C ILE A 32 -8.71 -10.67 14.43
N ASN A 33 -9.27 -9.96 15.40
CA ASN A 33 -9.66 -8.56 15.24
C ASN A 33 -8.44 -7.66 14.91
N PHE A 34 -7.28 -7.95 15.52
CA PHE A 34 -6.05 -7.21 15.21
C PHE A 34 -5.64 -7.40 13.75
N LYS A 35 -5.63 -8.65 13.29
CA LYS A 35 -5.27 -8.96 11.90
C LYS A 35 -6.24 -8.30 10.92
N GLU A 36 -7.54 -8.39 11.16
CA GLU A 36 -8.56 -7.78 10.32
C GLU A 36 -8.41 -6.25 10.23
N GLU A 37 -8.14 -5.58 11.36
CA GLU A 37 -7.88 -4.13 11.39
C GLU A 37 -6.60 -3.77 10.63
N VAL A 38 -5.53 -4.55 10.79
CA VAL A 38 -4.27 -4.35 10.06
C VAL A 38 -4.49 -4.56 8.57
N ASP A 39 -5.12 -5.66 8.17
CA ASP A 39 -5.38 -5.98 6.76
C ASP A 39 -6.24 -4.89 6.08
N THR A 40 -7.23 -4.34 6.80
CA THR A 40 -8.07 -3.23 6.30
C THR A 40 -7.23 -1.99 6.03
N ARG A 41 -6.41 -1.56 6.99
CA ARG A 41 -5.56 -0.38 6.84
C ARG A 41 -4.46 -0.58 5.79
N GLU A 42 -3.83 -1.75 5.77
CA GLU A 42 -2.85 -2.09 4.76
C GLU A 42 -3.44 -2.05 3.35
N THR A 43 -4.69 -2.48 3.17
CA THR A 43 -5.35 -2.43 1.86
C THR A 43 -5.44 -1.01 1.33
N GLU A 44 -5.90 -0.06 2.14
CA GLU A 44 -5.98 1.35 1.72
C GLU A 44 -4.60 1.98 1.48
N VAL A 45 -3.60 1.64 2.30
CA VAL A 45 -2.22 2.12 2.09
C VAL A 45 -1.63 1.53 0.80
N ARG A 46 -1.88 0.24 0.52
CA ARG A 46 -1.44 -0.42 -0.73
C ARG A 46 -2.06 0.23 -1.96
N GLU A 47 -3.35 0.51 -1.93
CA GLU A 47 -4.04 1.19 -3.03
C GLU A 47 -3.40 2.55 -3.31
N ARG A 48 -3.12 3.33 -2.27
CA ARG A 48 -2.46 4.64 -2.40
C ARG A 48 -1.03 4.52 -2.96
N LEU A 49 -0.26 3.54 -2.50
CA LEU A 49 1.08 3.26 -3.03
C LEU A 49 1.04 2.84 -4.50
N VAL A 50 0.03 2.08 -4.90
CA VAL A 50 -0.17 1.70 -6.32
C VAL A 50 -0.53 2.91 -7.18
N ASP A 51 -1.30 3.87 -6.65
CA ASP A 51 -1.59 5.12 -7.34
C ASP A 51 -0.31 5.98 -7.51
N ILE A 52 0.53 6.08 -6.46
CA ILE A 52 1.84 6.72 -6.53
C ILE A 52 2.70 6.05 -7.61
N ARG A 53 2.79 4.72 -7.63
CA ARG A 53 3.53 4.00 -8.68
C ARG A 53 3.03 4.35 -10.08
N THR A 54 1.72 4.38 -10.27
CA THR A 54 1.12 4.69 -11.57
C THR A 54 1.48 6.11 -11.99
N ALA A 55 1.39 7.08 -11.09
CA ALA A 55 1.78 8.45 -11.31
C ALA A 55 3.28 8.58 -11.65
N GLU A 56 4.15 7.89 -10.90
CA GLU A 56 5.60 7.89 -11.13
C GLU A 56 5.99 7.27 -12.47
N LEU A 57 5.33 6.19 -12.87
CA LEU A 57 5.57 5.59 -14.20
C LEU A 57 5.17 6.54 -15.32
N LEU A 58 4.07 7.28 -15.18
CA LEU A 58 3.65 8.28 -16.14
C LEU A 58 4.60 9.48 -16.15
N TYR A 59 5.07 9.91 -14.99
CA TYR A 59 6.07 10.97 -14.85
C TYR A 59 7.39 10.58 -15.51
N LYS A 60 7.87 9.35 -15.29
CA LYS A 60 9.06 8.81 -15.96
C LYS A 60 8.90 8.78 -17.47
N ASN A 61 7.73 8.40 -17.98
CA ASN A 61 7.48 8.40 -19.42
C ASN A 61 7.54 9.80 -20.05
N ALA A 62 7.12 10.84 -19.29
CA ALA A 62 7.16 12.23 -19.76
C ALA A 62 8.54 12.85 -19.62
N TYR A 63 9.27 12.58 -18.53
CA TYR A 63 10.50 13.31 -18.17
C TYR A 63 11.76 12.43 -18.12
N ASN A 64 11.68 11.13 -18.42
CA ASN A 64 12.75 10.13 -18.36
C ASN A 64 13.40 9.99 -16.95
N LYS A 65 12.72 10.42 -15.91
CA LYS A 65 13.16 10.32 -14.50
C LYS A 65 11.96 10.19 -13.57
N TYR A 66 12.16 9.63 -12.40
CA TYR A 66 11.21 9.69 -11.31
C TYR A 66 11.39 10.97 -10.48
N THR A 67 10.40 11.31 -9.64
CA THR A 67 10.49 12.45 -8.71
C THR A 67 10.46 11.98 -7.26
N ALA A 68 11.24 12.65 -6.39
CA ALA A 68 11.16 12.46 -4.94
C ALA A 68 10.21 13.47 -4.28
N ASP A 69 9.51 14.29 -5.07
CA ASP A 69 8.61 15.33 -4.56
C ASP A 69 7.16 15.02 -4.92
N LEU A 70 6.39 14.65 -3.90
CA LEU A 70 4.96 14.35 -4.05
C LEU A 70 4.12 15.54 -4.49
N ASP A 71 4.52 16.77 -4.15
CA ASP A 71 3.77 17.95 -4.58
C ASP A 71 3.96 18.20 -6.08
N SER A 72 5.16 18.02 -6.60
CA SER A 72 5.44 18.04 -8.04
C SER A 72 4.73 16.92 -8.78
N LEU A 73 4.66 15.70 -8.19
CA LEU A 73 3.95 14.58 -8.75
C LEU A 73 2.44 14.84 -8.84
N ILE A 74 1.85 15.40 -7.79
CA ILE A 74 0.43 15.78 -7.76
C ILE A 74 0.13 16.86 -8.79
N TYR A 75 0.99 17.88 -8.88
CA TYR A 75 0.85 18.95 -9.89
C TYR A 75 0.85 18.38 -11.31
N PHE A 76 1.78 17.48 -11.61
CA PHE A 76 1.86 16.77 -12.88
C PHE A 76 0.55 15.98 -13.15
N CYS A 77 0.04 15.25 -12.17
CA CYS A 77 -1.20 14.48 -12.33
C CYS A 77 -2.43 15.36 -12.60
N GLN A 78 -2.45 16.59 -12.07
CA GLN A 78 -3.58 17.51 -12.22
C GLN A 78 -3.58 18.25 -13.54
N HIS A 79 -2.42 18.58 -14.07
CA HIS A 79 -2.27 19.56 -15.16
C HIS A 79 -1.80 18.96 -16.48
N ASP A 80 -1.09 17.82 -16.44
CA ASP A 80 -0.51 17.22 -17.62
C ASP A 80 -1.38 16.15 -18.27
N SER A 81 -1.08 15.87 -19.54
CA SER A 81 -1.74 14.86 -20.36
C SER A 81 -0.72 14.05 -21.13
N ILE A 82 -1.00 12.80 -21.37
CA ILE A 82 -0.19 11.90 -22.20
C ILE A 82 -0.81 11.75 -23.59
N PRO A 83 0.00 11.68 -24.67
CA PRO A 83 -0.53 11.43 -25.99
C PRO A 83 -1.13 10.02 -26.07
N ASN A 84 -2.33 9.94 -26.60
CA ASN A 84 -2.93 8.66 -26.99
C ASN A 84 -2.49 8.30 -28.40
N VAL A 85 -1.62 7.32 -28.50
CA VAL A 85 -0.93 6.99 -29.74
C VAL A 85 -1.46 5.69 -30.31
N LYS A 86 -1.90 5.71 -31.55
CA LYS A 86 -2.25 4.53 -32.33
C LYS A 86 -1.00 4.02 -33.06
N MET A 87 -0.66 2.78 -32.81
CA MET A 87 0.38 2.07 -33.54
C MET A 87 -0.20 1.49 -34.83
N ILE A 88 0.38 1.87 -35.96
CA ILE A 88 -0.03 1.40 -37.28
C ILE A 88 1.16 0.68 -37.92
N SER A 89 1.01 -0.63 -38.18
CA SER A 89 2.01 -1.36 -38.92
C SER A 89 1.82 -1.09 -40.43
N LYS A 90 2.85 -0.54 -41.04
CA LYS A 90 2.87 -0.27 -42.49
C LYS A 90 3.95 -1.12 -43.14
N GLN A 91 3.68 -1.57 -44.39
CA GLN A 91 4.66 -2.24 -45.19
C GLN A 91 5.32 -1.25 -46.14
N ASN A 92 6.66 -1.26 -46.16
CA ASN A 92 7.39 -0.49 -47.15
C ASN A 92 7.19 -1.08 -48.55
N ALA A 93 6.82 -0.23 -49.52
CA ALA A 93 6.51 -0.66 -50.87
C ALA A 93 7.76 -1.10 -51.66
N GLU A 94 8.97 -0.66 -51.25
CA GLU A 94 10.20 -0.90 -52.00
C GLU A 94 10.88 -2.22 -51.59
N ASP A 95 10.88 -2.56 -50.30
CA ASP A 95 11.63 -3.72 -49.76
C ASP A 95 10.75 -4.75 -49.01
N SER A 96 9.45 -4.53 -48.97
CA SER A 96 8.47 -5.37 -48.26
C SER A 96 8.70 -5.49 -46.76
N THR A 97 9.58 -4.67 -46.18
CA THR A 97 9.79 -4.63 -44.72
C THR A 97 8.63 -3.95 -44.01
N TYR A 98 8.35 -4.38 -42.76
CA TYR A 98 7.33 -3.74 -41.93
C TYR A 98 7.96 -2.74 -41.01
N TYR A 99 7.36 -1.56 -40.93
CA TYR A 99 7.70 -0.54 -39.94
C TYR A 99 6.47 -0.10 -39.16
N THR A 100 6.68 0.33 -37.94
CA THR A 100 5.61 0.83 -37.09
C THR A 100 5.58 2.35 -37.16
N ASP A 101 4.45 2.87 -37.58
CA ASP A 101 4.15 4.31 -37.56
C ASP A 101 3.28 4.63 -36.33
N TYR A 102 3.45 5.81 -35.78
CA TYR A 102 2.77 6.28 -34.58
C TYR A 102 1.94 7.50 -34.90
N ASP A 103 0.64 7.39 -34.79
CA ASP A 103 -0.30 8.48 -35.02
C ASP A 103 -0.95 8.91 -33.69
N THR A 104 -0.84 10.19 -33.34
CA THR A 104 -1.44 10.72 -32.13
C THR A 104 -2.91 11.04 -32.38
N ILE A 105 -3.80 10.23 -31.82
CA ILE A 105 -5.25 10.34 -31.99
C ILE A 105 -5.92 11.26 -30.94
N GLY A 106 -5.16 11.74 -29.94
CA GLY A 106 -5.65 12.62 -28.89
C GLY A 106 -4.75 12.65 -27.68
N TYR A 107 -5.24 13.25 -26.60
CA TYR A 107 -4.55 13.32 -25.32
C TYR A 107 -5.46 12.81 -24.21
N ILE A 108 -4.90 12.08 -23.25
CA ILE A 108 -5.58 11.56 -22.06
C ILE A 108 -4.99 12.28 -20.85
N ARG A 109 -5.83 12.86 -20.01
CA ARG A 109 -5.38 13.47 -18.76
C ARG A 109 -4.82 12.39 -17.84
N ILE A 110 -3.74 12.69 -17.15
CA ILE A 110 -3.07 11.74 -16.25
C ILE A 110 -3.98 11.32 -15.12
N ILE A 111 -4.72 12.26 -14.55
CA ILE A 111 -5.70 11.97 -13.49
C ILE A 111 -6.74 10.92 -13.93
N ASP A 112 -7.22 10.98 -15.17
CA ASP A 112 -8.20 10.00 -15.68
C ASP A 112 -7.59 8.60 -15.77
N THR A 113 -6.29 8.47 -16.08
CA THR A 113 -5.58 7.19 -16.11
C THR A 113 -5.44 6.58 -14.72
N ILE A 114 -5.11 7.40 -13.71
CA ILE A 114 -4.98 6.96 -12.32
C ILE A 114 -6.35 6.53 -11.78
N MET A 115 -7.38 7.33 -12.02
CA MET A 115 -8.75 7.02 -11.59
C MET A 115 -9.27 5.74 -12.22
N LYS A 116 -9.03 5.53 -13.52
CA LYS A 116 -9.40 4.30 -14.22
C LYS A 116 -8.72 3.08 -13.60
N GLY A 117 -7.43 3.16 -13.32
CA GLY A 117 -6.69 2.09 -12.65
C GLY A 117 -7.22 1.77 -11.27
N ASN A 118 -7.62 2.79 -10.50
CA ASN A 118 -8.24 2.63 -9.19
C ASN A 118 -9.57 1.90 -9.29
N VAL A 119 -10.43 2.33 -10.21
CA VAL A 119 -11.71 1.67 -10.49
C VAL A 119 -11.54 0.21 -10.89
N GLU A 120 -10.61 -0.10 -11.81
CA GLU A 120 -10.37 -1.47 -12.25
C GLU A 120 -9.90 -2.37 -11.09
N ARG A 121 -9.08 -1.85 -10.17
CA ARG A 121 -8.68 -2.59 -8.95
C ARG A 121 -9.86 -2.85 -8.04
N ASN A 122 -10.67 -1.84 -7.77
CA ASN A 122 -11.84 -1.95 -6.91
C ASN A 122 -12.88 -2.92 -7.48
N ILE A 123 -13.09 -2.92 -8.81
CA ILE A 123 -13.98 -3.89 -9.48
C ILE A 123 -13.48 -5.32 -9.29
N ARG A 124 -12.17 -5.56 -9.38
CA ARG A 124 -11.61 -6.91 -9.22
C ARG A 124 -11.58 -7.38 -7.76
N ALA A 125 -11.46 -6.45 -6.81
CA ALA A 125 -11.42 -6.78 -5.39
C ALA A 125 -12.81 -6.99 -4.77
N ASP A 126 -13.84 -6.41 -5.37
CA ASP A 126 -15.18 -6.40 -4.78
C ASP A 126 -16.23 -6.55 -5.89
N GLU A 127 -16.91 -7.71 -5.93
CA GLU A 127 -18.04 -7.98 -6.84
C GLU A 127 -19.20 -6.98 -6.68
N LYS A 128 -19.15 -6.11 -5.68
CA LYS A 128 -20.17 -5.08 -5.39
C LYS A 128 -20.32 -4.03 -6.49
N HIS A 129 -19.36 -3.90 -7.40
CA HIS A 129 -19.39 -2.88 -8.46
C HIS A 129 -20.09 -3.34 -9.74
N GLU A 130 -20.47 -4.61 -9.88
CA GLU A 130 -21.18 -5.12 -11.06
C GLU A 130 -22.52 -4.41 -11.33
N ASN A 131 -23.14 -3.86 -10.28
CA ASN A 131 -24.43 -3.17 -10.37
C ASN A 131 -24.33 -1.64 -10.34
N TRP A 132 -23.13 -1.06 -10.47
CA TRP A 132 -22.96 0.38 -10.48
C TRP A 132 -23.60 1.02 -11.69
N THR A 133 -24.43 2.02 -11.44
CA THR A 133 -25.01 2.87 -12.48
C THR A 133 -24.00 3.90 -12.98
N PRO A 134 -24.22 4.53 -14.14
CA PRO A 134 -23.38 5.65 -14.59
C PRO A 134 -23.31 6.81 -13.59
N GLU A 135 -24.31 6.95 -12.74
CA GLU A 135 -24.34 7.98 -11.68
C GLU A 135 -23.46 7.60 -10.48
N ASP A 136 -23.39 6.32 -10.11
CA ASP A 136 -22.48 5.82 -9.08
C ASP A 136 -21.02 6.03 -9.49
N TRP A 137 -20.69 5.73 -10.75
CA TRP A 137 -19.38 6.00 -11.32
C TRP A 137 -19.04 7.50 -11.30
N LYS A 138 -19.99 8.35 -11.69
CA LYS A 138 -19.81 9.81 -11.66
C LYS A 138 -19.55 10.31 -10.25
N ASN A 139 -20.28 9.81 -9.26
CA ASN A 139 -20.11 10.17 -7.86
C ASN A 139 -18.75 9.70 -7.32
N PHE A 140 -18.32 8.49 -7.67
CA PHE A 140 -16.99 7.99 -7.31
C PHE A 140 -15.88 8.89 -7.87
N TYR A 141 -15.93 9.22 -9.15
CA TYR A 141 -14.95 10.11 -9.79
C TYR A 141 -14.97 11.52 -9.20
N SER A 142 -16.14 12.03 -8.81
CA SER A 142 -16.25 13.36 -8.20
C SER A 142 -15.64 13.45 -6.81
N ASN A 143 -15.57 12.33 -6.10
CA ASN A 143 -15.03 12.25 -4.74
C ASN A 143 -13.53 11.88 -4.71
N TYR A 144 -12.96 11.47 -5.83
CA TYR A 144 -11.53 11.17 -5.89
C TYR A 144 -10.72 12.45 -5.85
N ASN A 145 -9.92 12.61 -4.80
CA ASN A 145 -9.04 13.76 -4.63
C ASN A 145 -7.57 13.35 -4.77
N ILE A 146 -6.97 13.70 -5.90
CA ILE A 146 -5.55 13.40 -6.17
C ILE A 146 -4.61 14.04 -5.14
N SER A 147 -5.01 15.13 -4.47
CA SER A 147 -4.19 15.76 -3.42
C SER A 147 -4.02 14.87 -2.18
N ASP A 148 -4.89 13.87 -2.02
CA ASP A 148 -4.75 12.88 -0.94
C ASP A 148 -3.67 11.83 -1.23
N LEU A 149 -3.13 11.80 -2.47
CA LEU A 149 -2.03 10.92 -2.85
C LEU A 149 -0.79 11.08 -1.95
N LYS A 150 -0.58 12.29 -1.45
CA LYS A 150 0.54 12.62 -0.56
C LYS A 150 0.43 11.97 0.81
N TRP A 151 -0.80 11.79 1.32
CA TRP A 151 -1.03 11.47 2.72
C TRP A 151 -1.24 9.99 2.96
N VAL A 152 -0.54 9.46 3.97
CA VAL A 152 -0.73 8.08 4.42
C VAL A 152 -2.10 7.95 5.08
N PRO A 153 -2.96 7.02 4.62
CA PRO A 153 -4.23 6.73 5.29
C PRO A 153 -4.01 6.36 6.76
N TYR A 154 -4.97 6.73 7.61
CA TYR A 154 -4.94 6.47 9.08
C TYR A 154 -3.79 7.14 9.85
N SER A 155 -2.96 7.97 9.22
CA SER A 155 -1.94 8.71 9.95
C SER A 155 -2.55 9.87 10.75
N GLU A 156 -2.25 9.92 12.05
CA GLU A 156 -2.64 11.03 12.93
C GLU A 156 -1.44 11.43 13.82
N PRO A 157 -0.91 12.66 13.68
CA PRO A 157 -1.27 13.67 12.68
C PRO A 157 -0.99 13.20 11.25
N LYS A 158 -1.62 13.84 10.24
CA LYS A 158 -1.40 13.50 8.83
C LYS A 158 0.08 13.55 8.48
N GLN A 159 0.60 12.43 7.98
CA GLN A 159 1.99 12.30 7.55
C GLN A 159 2.03 11.95 6.05
N PRO A 160 2.97 12.53 5.30
CA PRO A 160 3.16 12.17 3.91
C PRO A 160 3.83 10.78 3.79
N PHE A 161 3.67 10.15 2.63
CA PHE A 161 4.53 9.03 2.26
C PHE A 161 5.98 9.50 2.17
N GLU A 162 6.90 8.65 2.58
CA GLU A 162 8.32 8.83 2.29
C GLU A 162 8.56 8.40 0.86
N ILE A 163 9.12 9.28 0.02
CA ILE A 163 9.45 8.97 -1.35
C ILE A 163 10.88 9.41 -1.65
N GLU A 164 11.59 8.54 -2.34
CA GLU A 164 12.95 8.76 -2.79
C GLU A 164 13.08 8.35 -4.26
N ALA A 165 13.87 9.06 -5.04
CA ALA A 165 14.16 8.74 -6.42
C ALA A 165 15.65 8.94 -6.70
N ASP A 166 16.25 8.01 -7.45
CA ASP A 166 17.68 7.98 -7.74
C ASP A 166 17.94 7.32 -9.09
N ILE A 167 19.20 7.29 -9.49
CA ILE A 167 19.69 6.57 -10.66
C ILE A 167 20.48 5.35 -10.18
N HIS A 168 19.91 4.17 -10.37
CA HIS A 168 20.61 2.92 -10.07
C HIS A 168 21.58 2.58 -11.19
N ASP A 169 22.85 2.40 -10.83
CA ASP A 169 23.88 1.89 -11.73
C ASP A 169 23.98 0.37 -11.58
N ASN A 170 23.60 -0.37 -12.62
CA ASN A 170 23.68 -1.81 -12.59
C ASN A 170 25.15 -2.26 -12.71
N PRO A 171 25.75 -2.84 -11.64
CA PRO A 171 27.18 -3.16 -11.62
C PRO A 171 27.58 -4.22 -12.65
N ASN A 172 26.64 -5.03 -13.14
CA ASN A 172 26.91 -6.08 -14.10
C ASN A 172 26.87 -5.59 -15.57
N THR A 173 26.09 -4.56 -15.84
CA THR A 173 25.87 -4.08 -17.23
C THR A 173 26.37 -2.65 -17.46
N GLY A 174 26.65 -1.89 -16.40
CA GLY A 174 26.97 -0.46 -16.47
C GLY A 174 25.81 0.41 -16.95
N ILE A 175 24.59 -0.14 -17.03
CA ILE A 175 23.40 0.60 -17.48
C ILE A 175 22.82 1.37 -16.29
N LYS A 176 22.66 2.69 -16.48
CA LYS A 176 22.02 3.57 -15.51
C LYS A 176 20.53 3.65 -15.77
N VAL A 177 19.75 3.29 -14.76
CA VAL A 177 18.28 3.31 -14.85
C VAL A 177 17.70 4.15 -13.72
N PRO A 178 16.72 5.01 -13.98
CA PRO A 178 16.03 5.71 -12.91
C PRO A 178 15.23 4.73 -12.08
N VAL A 179 15.29 4.89 -10.76
CA VAL A 179 14.58 4.09 -9.76
C VAL A 179 13.88 5.00 -8.76
N PHE A 180 12.86 4.50 -8.11
CA PHE A 180 12.20 5.17 -6.99
C PHE A 180 11.77 4.17 -5.94
N GLU A 181 11.56 4.65 -4.72
CA GLU A 181 10.93 3.89 -3.64
C GLU A 181 9.97 4.82 -2.90
N ALA A 182 8.72 4.40 -2.74
CA ALA A 182 7.75 5.06 -1.88
C ALA A 182 7.36 4.12 -0.74
N ARG A 183 7.33 4.63 0.51
CA ARG A 183 7.15 3.77 1.67
C ARG A 183 6.37 4.44 2.80
N SER A 184 5.77 3.61 3.65
CA SER A 184 5.16 4.00 4.92
C SER A 184 5.39 2.92 5.97
N PRO A 185 6.00 3.25 7.12
CA PRO A 185 6.22 2.30 8.19
C PRO A 185 4.93 2.03 8.98
N TYR A 186 4.87 0.90 9.69
CA TYR A 186 3.74 0.54 10.56
C TYR A 186 3.44 1.62 11.60
N ASP A 187 4.46 2.33 12.10
CA ASP A 187 4.31 3.39 13.10
C ASP A 187 3.46 4.57 12.62
N VAL A 188 3.30 4.74 11.31
CA VAL A 188 2.50 5.81 10.74
C VAL A 188 1.02 5.41 10.65
N TYR A 189 0.69 4.34 9.93
CA TYR A 189 -0.72 3.99 9.70
C TYR A 189 -1.33 3.05 10.76
N LEU A 190 -0.50 2.48 11.64
CA LEU A 190 -0.93 1.76 12.82
C LEU A 190 -0.69 2.54 14.13
N ALA A 191 -0.38 3.84 14.06
CA ALA A 191 -0.16 4.68 15.24
C ALA A 191 -1.37 4.68 16.19
N LYS A 192 -2.57 4.79 15.62
CA LYS A 192 -3.82 4.84 16.40
C LYS A 192 -4.39 3.45 16.63
N PRO A 193 -4.77 3.10 17.86
CA PRO A 193 -5.36 1.78 18.16
C PRO A 193 -6.69 1.58 17.41
N GLY A 194 -6.93 0.34 16.97
CA GLY A 194 -8.23 -0.07 16.46
C GLY A 194 -9.30 -0.03 17.57
N LYS A 195 -10.56 0.11 17.18
CA LYS A 195 -11.71 0.35 18.08
C LYS A 195 -11.83 -0.64 19.25
N SER A 196 -11.32 -1.85 19.09
CA SER A 196 -11.45 -2.95 20.08
C SER A 196 -10.24 -3.10 21.00
N PHE A 197 -9.25 -2.21 20.91
CA PHE A 197 -7.97 -2.35 21.62
C PHE A 197 -7.69 -1.17 22.53
N SER A 198 -7.02 -1.44 23.67
CA SER A 198 -6.36 -0.41 24.45
C SER A 198 -5.07 0.03 23.75
N GLU A 199 -4.60 1.25 24.02
CA GLU A 199 -3.34 1.76 23.44
C GLU A 199 -2.15 0.83 23.75
N LYS A 200 -2.08 0.33 24.97
CA LYS A 200 -1.01 -0.59 25.40
C LYS A 200 -1.03 -1.92 24.63
N ASP A 201 -2.21 -2.55 24.52
CA ASP A 201 -2.35 -3.84 23.83
C ASP A 201 -2.08 -3.68 22.33
N TRP A 202 -2.56 -2.57 21.75
CA TRP A 202 -2.33 -2.25 20.35
C TRP A 202 -0.86 -2.07 20.06
N LYS A 203 -0.18 -1.16 20.81
CA LYS A 203 1.24 -0.91 20.66
C LYS A 203 2.07 -2.17 20.77
N GLN A 204 1.81 -3.01 21.78
CA GLN A 204 2.54 -4.27 21.93
C GLN A 204 2.38 -5.20 20.71
N ARG A 205 1.18 -5.26 20.11
CA ARG A 205 0.93 -6.08 18.91
C ARG A 205 1.64 -5.50 17.69
N VAL A 206 1.62 -4.19 17.51
CA VAL A 206 2.35 -3.51 16.44
C VAL A 206 3.86 -3.72 16.58
N ASP A 207 4.40 -3.59 17.79
CA ASP A 207 5.82 -3.83 18.06
C ASP A 207 6.21 -5.30 17.76
N ASN A 208 5.35 -6.25 18.11
CA ASN A 208 5.56 -7.67 17.77
C ASN A 208 5.53 -7.90 16.24
N LEU A 209 4.59 -7.26 15.54
CA LEU A 209 4.50 -7.33 14.08
C LEU A 209 5.75 -6.75 13.41
N LYS A 210 6.27 -5.61 13.91
CA LYS A 210 7.52 -5.02 13.44
C LYS A 210 8.69 -5.97 13.68
N ALA A 211 8.81 -6.51 14.89
CA ALA A 211 9.87 -7.46 15.24
C ALA A 211 9.83 -8.72 14.37
N GLU A 212 8.64 -9.21 14.02
CA GLU A 212 8.49 -10.35 13.10
C GLU A 212 8.98 -10.00 11.68
N LYS A 213 8.70 -8.81 11.18
CA LYS A 213 9.15 -8.35 9.85
C LYS A 213 10.65 -8.12 9.79
N VAL A 214 11.21 -7.40 10.76
CA VAL A 214 12.66 -7.20 10.88
C VAL A 214 13.38 -8.54 11.08
N GLY A 215 12.74 -9.43 11.84
CA GLY A 215 13.12 -10.83 11.96
C GLY A 215 14.51 -11.05 12.51
N LYS A 216 15.31 -11.84 11.76
CA LYS A 216 16.67 -12.25 12.13
C LYS A 216 17.74 -11.46 11.38
N ALA A 217 17.41 -10.28 10.87
CA ALA A 217 18.39 -9.42 10.24
C ALA A 217 19.51 -9.06 11.22
N ASN A 218 20.72 -8.88 10.71
CA ASN A 218 21.84 -8.40 11.50
C ASN A 218 21.52 -6.99 12.03
N VAL A 219 22.21 -6.62 13.09
CA VAL A 219 22.08 -5.29 13.72
C VAL A 219 23.39 -4.55 13.51
N LYS A 220 23.30 -3.32 13.03
CA LYS A 220 24.46 -2.43 12.86
C LYS A 220 25.02 -2.02 14.22
N SER A 221 26.20 -1.41 14.23
CA SER A 221 26.88 -0.96 15.45
C SER A 221 26.11 0.09 16.25
N ASP A 222 25.18 0.81 15.61
CA ASP A 222 24.28 1.81 16.23
C ASP A 222 22.99 1.20 16.81
N GLY A 223 22.83 -0.12 16.73
CA GLY A 223 21.63 -0.83 17.21
C GLY A 223 20.46 -0.88 16.24
N THR A 224 20.60 -0.31 15.04
CA THR A 224 19.56 -0.39 14.00
C THR A 224 19.65 -1.69 13.19
N PRO A 225 18.54 -2.21 12.67
CA PRO A 225 18.57 -3.35 11.76
C PRO A 225 19.38 -3.04 10.50
N ASP A 226 20.12 -4.02 10.03
CA ASP A 226 20.84 -3.90 8.77
C ASP A 226 19.89 -4.14 7.60
N GLU A 227 19.57 -3.08 6.89
CA GLU A 227 18.65 -3.12 5.73
C GLU A 227 19.26 -3.82 4.51
N ASP A 228 20.57 -4.05 4.51
CA ASP A 228 21.28 -4.80 3.45
C ASP A 228 21.29 -6.30 3.73
N ASP A 229 20.88 -6.73 4.92
CA ASP A 229 20.77 -8.16 5.25
C ASP A 229 19.63 -8.79 4.41
N PRO A 230 19.87 -9.87 3.67
CA PRO A 230 18.86 -10.56 2.87
C PRO A 230 17.62 -11.03 3.66
N ARG A 231 17.77 -11.14 4.98
CA ARG A 231 16.67 -11.53 5.91
C ARG A 231 15.84 -10.35 6.37
N TYR A 232 16.32 -9.12 6.16
CA TYR A 232 15.57 -7.91 6.51
C TYR A 232 14.30 -7.81 5.69
N ARG A 233 13.22 -7.48 6.36
CA ARG A 233 11.96 -7.08 5.71
C ARG A 233 11.53 -5.75 6.30
N TYR A 234 11.24 -4.80 5.43
CA TYR A 234 10.79 -3.47 5.84
C TYR A 234 9.54 -3.59 6.72
N PRO A 235 9.54 -3.00 7.95
CA PRO A 235 8.42 -3.06 8.88
C PRO A 235 7.32 -2.07 8.49
N GLY A 236 6.67 -2.31 7.37
CA GLY A 236 5.67 -1.46 6.76
C GLY A 236 5.39 -1.88 5.32
N LEU A 237 4.79 -0.99 4.57
CA LEU A 237 4.52 -1.15 3.15
C LEU A 237 5.42 -0.24 2.33
N LYS A 238 5.97 -0.79 1.27
CA LYS A 238 6.78 -0.04 0.30
C LYS A 238 6.55 -0.55 -1.11
N ILE A 239 6.73 0.35 -2.08
CA ILE A 239 6.67 0.05 -3.50
C ILE A 239 7.89 0.65 -4.20
N GLY A 240 8.39 -0.08 -5.20
CA GLY A 240 9.66 0.25 -5.83
C GLY A 240 10.88 -0.16 -5.02
N SER A 241 12.06 0.15 -5.53
CA SER A 241 13.35 -0.12 -4.87
C SER A 241 14.41 0.81 -5.41
N LEU A 242 15.25 1.35 -4.51
CA LEU A 242 16.45 2.13 -4.90
C LEU A 242 17.64 1.21 -5.25
N LYS A 243 17.58 -0.05 -4.79
CA LYS A 243 18.66 -1.04 -4.98
C LYS A 243 18.49 -1.89 -6.23
N GLU A 244 17.29 -1.97 -6.75
CA GLU A 244 16.93 -2.79 -7.91
C GLU A 244 15.99 -2.00 -8.82
N ALA A 245 16.06 -2.21 -10.12
CA ALA A 245 15.12 -1.64 -11.08
C ALA A 245 13.75 -2.32 -11.01
N SER A 246 13.12 -2.28 -9.84
CA SER A 246 11.80 -2.87 -9.55
C SER A 246 10.81 -1.78 -9.17
N VAL A 247 9.58 -1.95 -9.63
CA VAL A 247 8.43 -1.09 -9.28
C VAL A 247 7.36 -1.88 -8.52
N GLU A 248 7.71 -3.06 -8.01
CA GLU A 248 6.79 -3.93 -7.29
C GLU A 248 6.68 -3.56 -5.82
N GLY A 249 5.52 -3.86 -5.23
CA GLY A 249 5.31 -3.71 -3.79
C GLY A 249 5.89 -4.90 -3.00
N ASN A 250 6.35 -4.65 -1.77
CA ASN A 250 6.91 -5.68 -0.89
C ASN A 250 5.88 -6.75 -0.43
N TRP A 251 4.61 -6.56 -0.76
CA TRP A 251 3.51 -7.51 -0.56
C TRP A 251 3.25 -8.41 -1.78
N GLN A 252 3.86 -8.13 -2.93
CA GLN A 252 3.65 -8.87 -4.19
C GLN A 252 4.60 -10.07 -4.36
N LYS A 253 5.64 -10.13 -3.54
CA LYS A 253 6.59 -11.26 -3.51
C LYS A 253 6.12 -12.29 -2.48
N LEU A 254 5.23 -13.15 -2.88
CA LEU A 254 4.91 -14.40 -2.17
C LEU A 254 4.87 -15.55 -3.16
#